data_a36e2823e844a4eb1d6f5d6b4e0f6399
#
_entry.id   a36e2823e844a4eb1d6f5d6b4e0f6399
#
_cell.length_a   1.000
_cell.length_b   1.000
_cell.length_c   1.000
_cell.angle_alpha   90.00
_cell.angle_beta   90.00
_cell.angle_gamma   90.00
#
_symmetry.space_group_name_H-M   'P 1'
#
loop_
_entity.id
_entity.type
_entity.pdbx_description
1 polymer ?
#
loop_
_entity_poly.entity_id
_entity_poly.type
_entity_poly.pdbx_seq_one_letter_code
_entity_poly.pdbx_strand_id
1 'polypeptide(L)'
;MERRIKWIVIDVDGTMTDAGIYYDENGNELKKFCTKDAAGFFAAHQVGIKILVLTGRRCAATERRMKELKVDILSQDIKDKVGFLEAFMKAEQLDKEEVAYIGDDLNDFLPMRMTGFVGCPKDSCLEVKEIADYISPVAGGHGVVRDVIEHILRESGEWRKAVSEVYGIGV
;
A
#
# COMPACT_ATOMS: atom_id res chain seq x y z
N MET A 1 -5.18 11.56 -20.55
CA MET A 1 -4.37 12.19 -19.48
C MET A 1 -3.60 11.08 -18.81
N GLU A 2 -2.29 11.18 -18.77
CA GLU A 2 -1.43 10.21 -18.11
C GLU A 2 -1.68 10.30 -16.60
N ARG A 3 -2.11 9.20 -15.97
CA ARG A 3 -2.34 9.14 -14.51
C ARG A 3 -0.98 9.30 -13.81
N ARG A 4 -0.73 10.44 -13.22
CA ARG A 4 0.48 10.65 -12.42
C ARG A 4 0.16 10.46 -10.95
N ILE A 5 0.30 9.23 -10.47
CA ILE A 5 0.17 8.93 -9.05
C ILE A 5 1.22 9.71 -8.26
N LYS A 6 0.77 10.42 -7.23
CA LYS A 6 1.62 11.16 -6.27
C LYS A 6 1.70 10.46 -4.93
N TRP A 7 0.62 9.77 -4.54
CA TRP A 7 0.52 9.06 -3.29
C TRP A 7 -0.03 7.66 -3.49
N ILE A 8 0.52 6.72 -2.73
CA ILE A 8 -0.02 5.36 -2.59
C ILE A 8 -0.45 5.17 -1.15
N VAL A 9 -1.73 4.89 -0.94
CA VAL A 9 -2.31 4.51 0.36
C VAL A 9 -2.29 2.99 0.46
N ILE A 10 -1.78 2.45 1.57
CA ILE A 10 -1.61 1.00 1.74
C ILE A 10 -2.22 0.56 3.06
N ASP A 11 -3.10 -0.43 3.03
CA ASP A 11 -3.54 -1.14 4.24
C ASP A 11 -2.49 -2.14 4.72
N VAL A 12 -2.59 -2.57 5.97
CA VAL A 12 -1.62 -3.49 6.59
C VAL A 12 -2.14 -4.92 6.64
N ASP A 13 -3.25 -5.14 7.36
CA ASP A 13 -3.71 -6.49 7.70
C ASP A 13 -4.44 -7.14 6.51
N GLY A 14 -3.85 -8.18 5.93
CA GLY A 14 -4.34 -8.84 4.71
C GLY A 14 -3.75 -8.30 3.41
N THR A 15 -3.07 -7.16 3.46
CA THR A 15 -2.36 -6.55 2.32
C THR A 15 -0.86 -6.71 2.50
N MET A 16 -0.23 -6.00 3.44
CA MET A 16 1.19 -6.15 3.77
C MET A 16 1.48 -7.43 4.55
N THR A 17 0.47 -7.98 5.21
CA THR A 17 0.54 -9.22 6.00
C THR A 17 -0.41 -10.27 5.44
N ASP A 18 -0.30 -11.49 5.96
CA ASP A 18 -1.18 -12.62 5.64
C ASP A 18 -2.53 -12.60 6.39
N ALA A 19 -2.91 -11.47 6.98
CA ALA A 19 -4.08 -11.27 7.83
C ALA A 19 -4.07 -12.09 9.14
N GLY A 20 -3.07 -12.92 9.40
CA GLY A 20 -2.94 -13.66 10.64
C GLY A 20 -2.66 -12.73 11.82
N ILE A 21 -3.32 -12.98 12.94
CA ILE A 21 -3.06 -12.30 14.21
C ILE A 21 -2.31 -13.27 15.10
N TYR A 22 -1.06 -12.93 15.43
CA TYR A 22 -0.17 -13.75 16.25
C TYR A 22 0.05 -13.03 17.59
N TYR A 23 -0.17 -13.72 18.69
CA TYR A 23 0.12 -13.21 20.04
C TYR A 23 1.22 -14.04 20.70
N ASP A 24 2.12 -13.37 21.41
CA ASP A 24 3.03 -14.05 22.34
C ASP A 24 2.37 -14.25 23.72
N GLU A 25 3.06 -14.93 24.63
CA GLU A 25 2.58 -15.18 26.00
C GLU A 25 2.41 -13.90 26.84
N ASN A 26 3.04 -12.80 26.44
CA ASN A 26 2.94 -11.50 27.12
C ASN A 26 1.86 -10.61 26.52
N GLY A 27 1.11 -11.11 25.52
CA GLY A 27 0.06 -10.37 24.83
C GLY A 27 0.56 -9.40 23.74
N ASN A 28 1.84 -9.46 23.36
CA ASN A 28 2.32 -8.69 22.23
C ASN A 28 1.79 -9.25 20.92
N GLU A 29 1.37 -8.37 20.05
CA GLU A 29 0.93 -8.73 18.69
C GLU A 29 2.14 -8.80 17.75
N LEU A 30 2.27 -9.92 17.07
CA LEU A 30 3.29 -10.16 16.06
C LEU A 30 2.66 -10.15 14.68
N LYS A 31 3.39 -9.64 13.67
CA LYS A 31 2.96 -9.61 12.27
C LYS A 31 4.04 -10.14 11.36
N LYS A 32 3.60 -10.88 10.34
CA LYS A 32 4.48 -11.38 9.29
C LYS A 32 4.42 -10.47 8.07
N PHE A 33 5.46 -9.65 7.89
CA PHE A 33 5.66 -8.85 6.69
C PHE A 33 6.50 -9.59 5.65
N CYS A 34 6.37 -9.18 4.37
CA CYS A 34 7.19 -9.70 3.29
C CYS A 34 8.38 -8.77 3.02
N THR A 35 9.60 -9.31 3.00
CA THR A 35 10.80 -8.51 2.68
C THR A 35 10.80 -7.99 1.26
N LYS A 36 10.15 -8.69 0.31
CA LYS A 36 10.08 -8.30 -1.10
C LYS A 36 9.37 -6.96 -1.33
N ASP A 37 8.45 -6.57 -0.45
CA ASP A 37 7.73 -5.31 -0.56
C ASP A 37 8.67 -4.09 -0.55
N ALA A 38 9.79 -4.17 0.15
CA ALA A 38 10.76 -3.09 0.24
C ALA A 38 11.20 -2.54 -1.13
N ALA A 39 11.33 -3.42 -2.14
CA ALA A 39 11.70 -3.00 -3.48
C ALA A 39 10.65 -2.10 -4.13
N GLY A 40 9.37 -2.36 -3.89
CA GLY A 40 8.27 -1.49 -4.34
C GLY A 40 8.32 -0.13 -3.67
N PHE A 41 8.44 -0.09 -2.34
CA PHE A 41 8.52 1.16 -1.57
C PHE A 41 9.69 2.04 -2.04
N PHE A 42 10.88 1.48 -2.17
CA PHE A 42 12.06 2.25 -2.57
C PHE A 42 11.97 2.71 -4.04
N ALA A 43 11.41 1.89 -4.93
CA ALA A 43 11.17 2.30 -6.31
C ALA A 43 10.15 3.43 -6.42
N ALA A 44 9.05 3.38 -5.64
CA ALA A 44 8.07 4.46 -5.58
C ALA A 44 8.70 5.78 -5.10
N HIS A 45 9.47 5.75 -4.02
CA HIS A 45 10.19 6.93 -3.53
C HIS A 45 11.18 7.49 -4.55
N GLN A 46 11.87 6.62 -5.30
CA GLN A 46 12.84 7.04 -6.30
C GLN A 46 12.22 7.88 -7.43
N VAL A 47 10.94 7.65 -7.74
CA VAL A 47 10.20 8.44 -8.74
C VAL A 47 9.37 9.57 -8.11
N GLY A 48 9.52 9.82 -6.81
CA GLY A 48 8.86 10.90 -6.09
C GLY A 48 7.43 10.59 -5.63
N ILE A 49 7.00 9.33 -5.68
CA ILE A 49 5.72 8.90 -5.11
C ILE A 49 5.88 8.71 -3.60
N LYS A 50 4.99 9.33 -2.84
CA LYS A 50 4.93 9.22 -1.38
C LYS A 50 3.99 8.10 -0.96
N ILE A 51 4.20 7.59 0.26
CA ILE A 51 3.44 6.45 0.80
C ILE A 51 2.80 6.80 2.13
N LEU A 52 1.47 6.61 2.19
CA LEU A 52 0.67 6.62 3.39
C LEU A 52 0.26 5.19 3.75
N VAL A 53 0.66 4.71 4.92
CA VAL A 53 0.11 3.46 5.47
C VAL A 53 -1.03 3.78 6.41
N LEU A 54 -2.21 3.22 6.14
CA LEU A 54 -3.48 3.52 6.80
C LEU A 54 -4.12 2.25 7.33
N THR A 55 -4.09 2.03 8.64
CA THR A 55 -4.57 0.80 9.26
C THR A 55 -5.50 1.03 10.45
N GLY A 56 -6.48 0.15 10.61
CA GLY A 56 -7.43 0.15 11.73
C GLY A 56 -6.88 -0.42 13.04
N ARG A 57 -5.69 -1.00 13.03
CA ARG A 57 -5.04 -1.59 14.21
C ARG A 57 -3.78 -0.81 14.58
N ARG A 58 -3.39 -0.90 15.85
CA ARG A 58 -2.11 -0.38 16.32
C ARG A 58 -1.21 -1.54 16.75
N CYS A 59 0.04 -1.54 16.28
CA CYS A 59 0.99 -2.58 16.58
C CYS A 59 2.43 -2.06 16.49
N ALA A 60 3.25 -2.37 17.49
CA ALA A 60 4.67 -1.98 17.51
C ALA A 60 5.46 -2.60 16.35
N ALA A 61 5.11 -3.82 15.91
CA ALA A 61 5.72 -4.45 14.75
C ALA A 61 5.47 -3.64 13.46
N THR A 62 4.26 -3.06 13.31
CA THR A 62 3.92 -2.17 12.20
C THR A 62 4.77 -0.89 12.25
N GLU A 63 4.87 -0.24 13.41
CA GLU A 63 5.69 0.97 13.57
C GLU A 63 7.15 0.72 13.17
N ARG A 64 7.72 -0.39 13.64
CA ARG A 64 9.08 -0.79 13.30
C ARG A 64 9.25 -1.02 11.80
N ARG A 65 8.34 -1.79 11.19
CA ARG A 65 8.43 -2.12 9.76
C ARG A 65 8.28 -0.88 8.87
N MET A 66 7.36 0.01 9.17
CA MET A 66 7.15 1.24 8.41
C MET A 66 8.35 2.18 8.49
N LYS A 67 9.03 2.23 9.64
CA LYS A 67 10.29 2.97 9.79
C LYS A 67 11.41 2.39 8.90
N GLU A 68 11.55 1.06 8.85
CA GLU A 68 12.51 0.38 7.97
C GLU A 68 12.25 0.68 6.48
N LEU A 69 10.98 0.74 6.08
CA LEU A 69 10.54 1.05 4.72
C LEU A 69 10.55 2.55 4.38
N LYS A 70 10.85 3.41 5.35
CA LYS A 70 10.86 4.88 5.21
C LYS A 70 9.51 5.43 4.74
N VAL A 71 8.41 4.86 5.24
CA VAL A 71 7.06 5.32 4.93
C VAL A 71 6.90 6.80 5.31
N ASP A 72 6.31 7.60 4.42
CA ASP A 72 6.17 9.06 4.66
C ASP A 72 5.19 9.35 5.79
N ILE A 73 4.06 8.64 5.83
CA ILE A 73 3.04 8.78 6.88
C ILE A 73 2.55 7.39 7.30
N LEU A 74 2.58 7.13 8.61
CA LEU A 74 1.94 5.98 9.22
C LEU A 74 0.78 6.44 10.10
N SER A 75 -0.44 6.01 9.76
CA SER A 75 -1.65 6.27 10.54
C SER A 75 -2.26 4.97 11.02
N GLN A 76 -2.17 4.76 12.34
CA GLN A 76 -2.67 3.55 13.01
C GLN A 76 -3.93 3.86 13.83
N ASP A 77 -4.69 2.82 14.16
CA ASP A 77 -5.93 2.91 14.95
C ASP A 77 -7.01 3.80 14.30
N ILE A 78 -7.01 3.87 12.97
CA ILE A 78 -7.97 4.66 12.21
C ILE A 78 -9.20 3.80 11.89
N LYS A 79 -10.30 4.07 12.60
CA LYS A 79 -11.57 3.35 12.41
C LYS A 79 -12.38 3.94 11.25
N ASP A 80 -12.34 5.26 11.09
CA ASP A 80 -12.94 5.97 9.96
C ASP A 80 -11.88 6.28 8.89
N LYS A 81 -11.61 5.30 8.04
CA LYS A 81 -10.65 5.45 6.93
C LYS A 81 -11.16 6.42 5.86
N VAL A 82 -12.49 6.55 5.69
CA VAL A 82 -13.10 7.47 4.72
C VAL A 82 -12.84 8.91 5.14
N GLY A 83 -13.26 9.29 6.35
CA GLY A 83 -13.07 10.65 6.85
C GLY A 83 -11.59 11.03 6.96
N PHE A 84 -10.72 10.08 7.34
CA PHE A 84 -9.28 10.31 7.36
C PHE A 84 -8.74 10.60 5.95
N LEU A 85 -9.07 9.76 4.96
CA LEU A 85 -8.55 9.93 3.60
C LEU A 85 -9.07 11.20 2.95
N GLU A 86 -10.34 11.55 3.16
CA GLU A 86 -10.92 12.80 2.67
C GLU A 86 -10.18 14.03 3.21
N ALA A 87 -9.94 14.08 4.52
CA ALA A 87 -9.20 15.16 5.16
C ALA A 87 -7.75 15.22 4.68
N PHE A 88 -7.10 14.06 4.51
CA PHE A 88 -5.74 13.94 4.01
C PHE A 88 -5.64 14.47 2.56
N MET A 89 -6.48 14.00 1.65
CA MET A 89 -6.46 14.44 0.24
C MET A 89 -6.70 15.94 0.12
N LYS A 90 -7.62 16.49 0.94
CA LYS A 90 -7.87 17.93 0.99
C LYS A 90 -6.64 18.72 1.50
N ALA A 91 -5.98 18.23 2.54
CA ALA A 91 -4.80 18.90 3.10
C ALA A 91 -3.61 18.90 2.13
N GLU A 92 -3.40 17.79 1.43
CA GLU A 92 -2.34 17.62 0.41
C GLU A 92 -2.74 18.17 -0.97
N GLN A 93 -3.95 18.71 -1.12
CA GLN A 93 -4.49 19.26 -2.38
C GLN A 93 -4.42 18.24 -3.54
N LEU A 94 -4.85 17.01 -3.27
CA LEU A 94 -4.80 15.90 -4.20
C LEU A 94 -6.12 15.71 -4.93
N ASP A 95 -6.02 15.54 -6.24
CA ASP A 95 -7.12 15.01 -7.05
C ASP A 95 -7.17 13.49 -6.90
N LYS A 96 -8.34 12.92 -7.12
CA LYS A 96 -8.57 11.47 -7.01
C LYS A 96 -7.60 10.67 -7.90
N GLU A 97 -7.32 11.16 -9.10
CA GLU A 97 -6.44 10.54 -10.09
C GLU A 97 -4.95 10.50 -9.68
N GLU A 98 -4.59 11.26 -8.65
CA GLU A 98 -3.22 11.36 -8.12
C GLU A 98 -2.97 10.38 -6.96
N VAL A 99 -4.00 9.63 -6.54
CA VAL A 99 -3.94 8.70 -5.41
C VAL A 99 -4.23 7.27 -5.86
N ALA A 100 -3.36 6.34 -5.51
CA ALA A 100 -3.62 4.91 -5.60
C ALA A 100 -3.92 4.34 -4.20
N TYR A 101 -4.73 3.29 -4.13
CA TYR A 101 -5.00 2.56 -2.88
C TYR A 101 -4.73 1.08 -3.07
N ILE A 102 -4.04 0.47 -2.10
CA ILE A 102 -3.81 -0.98 -2.05
C ILE A 102 -4.40 -1.51 -0.74
N GLY A 103 -5.38 -2.39 -0.85
CA GLY A 103 -6.09 -2.98 0.30
C GLY A 103 -6.80 -4.27 -0.10
N ASP A 104 -7.47 -4.93 0.84
CA ASP A 104 -7.97 -6.29 0.62
C ASP A 104 -9.40 -6.57 1.09
N ASP A 105 -9.96 -5.77 2.00
CA ASP A 105 -11.21 -6.14 2.65
C ASP A 105 -12.23 -4.98 2.70
N LEU A 106 -13.40 -5.26 3.24
CA LEU A 106 -14.58 -4.38 3.26
C LEU A 106 -14.32 -3.01 3.91
N ASN A 107 -13.42 -2.93 4.89
CA ASN A 107 -13.03 -1.67 5.52
C ASN A 107 -12.22 -0.75 4.61
N ASP A 108 -11.69 -1.27 3.50
CA ASP A 108 -10.99 -0.51 2.47
C ASP A 108 -11.91 -0.10 1.30
N PHE A 109 -13.03 -0.77 1.14
CA PHE A 109 -13.90 -0.62 -0.03
C PHE A 109 -14.31 0.83 -0.31
N LEU A 110 -14.82 1.54 0.70
CA LEU A 110 -15.26 2.94 0.52
C LEU A 110 -14.09 3.90 0.29
N PRO A 111 -12.99 3.88 1.07
CA PRO A 111 -11.83 4.73 0.76
C PRO A 111 -11.19 4.42 -0.58
N MET A 112 -11.16 3.16 -1.04
CA MET A 112 -10.68 2.81 -2.39
C MET A 112 -11.45 3.53 -3.50
N ARG A 113 -12.77 3.65 -3.38
CA ARG A 113 -13.61 4.37 -4.37
C ARG A 113 -13.34 5.86 -4.47
N MET A 114 -12.63 6.43 -3.50
CA MET A 114 -12.20 7.83 -3.51
C MET A 114 -10.91 8.06 -4.29
N THR A 115 -10.24 7.01 -4.73
CA THR A 115 -8.94 7.08 -5.40
C THR A 115 -9.03 6.74 -6.89
N GLY A 116 -8.03 7.15 -7.65
CA GLY A 116 -8.01 6.97 -9.11
C GLY A 116 -7.44 5.64 -9.58
N PHE A 117 -6.80 4.88 -8.69
CA PHE A 117 -6.31 3.53 -8.96
C PHE A 117 -6.49 2.64 -7.72
N VAL A 118 -7.01 1.46 -7.92
CA VAL A 118 -7.23 0.45 -6.88
C VAL A 118 -6.49 -0.83 -7.25
N GLY A 119 -5.55 -1.23 -6.38
CA GLY A 119 -4.88 -2.53 -6.44
C GLY A 119 -5.25 -3.42 -5.27
N CYS A 120 -5.30 -4.72 -5.47
CA CYS A 120 -5.60 -5.65 -4.38
C CYS A 120 -4.90 -7.01 -4.52
N PRO A 121 -4.70 -7.75 -3.41
CA PRO A 121 -4.24 -9.15 -3.42
C PRO A 121 -5.24 -10.09 -4.11
N LYS A 122 -4.75 -11.24 -4.58
CA LYS A 122 -5.61 -12.28 -5.17
C LYS A 122 -6.62 -12.86 -4.20
N ASP A 123 -6.36 -12.80 -2.91
CA ASP A 123 -7.19 -13.33 -1.82
C ASP A 123 -8.07 -12.27 -1.14
N SER A 124 -8.18 -11.08 -1.73
CA SER A 124 -9.12 -10.04 -1.30
C SER A 124 -10.56 -10.50 -1.34
N CYS A 125 -11.43 -9.83 -0.58
CA CYS A 125 -12.87 -10.05 -0.67
C CYS A 125 -13.40 -9.74 -2.09
N LEU A 126 -14.58 -10.28 -2.40
CA LEU A 126 -15.15 -10.17 -3.74
C LEU A 126 -15.44 -8.70 -4.11
N GLU A 127 -15.99 -7.95 -3.18
CA GLU A 127 -16.39 -6.55 -3.36
C GLU A 127 -15.19 -5.67 -3.73
N VAL A 128 -14.03 -5.87 -3.09
CA VAL A 128 -12.80 -5.15 -3.44
C VAL A 128 -12.31 -5.54 -4.82
N LYS A 129 -12.36 -6.83 -5.16
CA LYS A 129 -11.97 -7.29 -6.52
C LYS A 129 -12.84 -6.71 -7.62
N GLU A 130 -14.14 -6.48 -7.36
CA GLU A 130 -15.07 -5.90 -8.34
C GLU A 130 -14.73 -4.44 -8.70
N ILE A 131 -14.08 -3.70 -7.80
CA ILE A 131 -13.69 -2.30 -8.05
C ILE A 131 -12.22 -2.11 -8.37
N ALA A 132 -11.42 -3.20 -8.31
CA ALA A 132 -9.97 -3.11 -8.52
C ALA A 132 -9.63 -2.87 -10.00
N ASP A 133 -8.73 -1.90 -10.24
CA ASP A 133 -8.09 -1.72 -11.55
C ASP A 133 -7.04 -2.83 -11.80
N TYR A 134 -6.44 -3.34 -10.73
CA TYR A 134 -5.45 -4.41 -10.81
C TYR A 134 -5.60 -5.40 -9.64
N ILE A 135 -5.83 -6.65 -9.98
CA ILE A 135 -5.80 -7.78 -9.02
C ILE A 135 -4.46 -8.48 -9.16
N SER A 136 -3.62 -8.35 -8.14
CA SER A 136 -2.32 -9.03 -8.12
C SER A 136 -2.50 -10.55 -8.14
N PRO A 137 -1.64 -11.30 -8.84
CA PRO A 137 -1.59 -12.76 -8.71
C PRO A 137 -1.01 -13.22 -7.37
N VAL A 138 -0.55 -12.28 -6.53
CA VAL A 138 0.10 -12.54 -5.25
C VAL A 138 -0.89 -12.35 -4.11
N ALA A 139 -0.85 -13.24 -3.12
CA ALA A 139 -1.66 -13.13 -1.91
C ALA A 139 -1.10 -12.08 -0.94
N GLY A 140 -1.96 -11.58 -0.04
CA GLY A 140 -1.54 -10.69 1.05
C GLY A 140 -0.38 -11.25 1.86
N GLY A 141 0.57 -10.39 2.24
CA GLY A 141 1.77 -10.80 2.99
C GLY A 141 2.83 -11.59 2.21
N HIS A 142 2.69 -11.70 0.89
CA HIS A 142 3.62 -12.46 0.04
C HIS A 142 4.30 -11.59 -1.04
N GLY A 143 4.29 -10.27 -0.87
CA GLY A 143 4.91 -9.33 -1.80
C GLY A 143 3.92 -8.63 -2.72
N VAL A 144 2.64 -8.58 -2.37
CA VAL A 144 1.59 -7.95 -3.16
C VAL A 144 1.81 -6.44 -3.31
N VAL A 145 2.29 -5.76 -2.28
CA VAL A 145 2.54 -4.31 -2.36
C VAL A 145 3.59 -4.01 -3.40
N ARG A 146 4.69 -4.78 -3.42
CA ARG A 146 5.68 -4.68 -4.49
C ARG A 146 5.05 -4.91 -5.85
N ASP A 147 4.26 -5.96 -6.02
CA ASP A 147 3.68 -6.34 -7.30
C ASP A 147 2.76 -5.23 -7.85
N VAL A 148 1.91 -4.66 -7.01
CA VAL A 148 1.01 -3.56 -7.41
C VAL A 148 1.80 -2.27 -7.73
N ILE A 149 2.79 -1.91 -6.92
CA ILE A 149 3.64 -0.74 -7.19
C ILE A 149 4.44 -0.96 -8.49
N GLU A 150 4.99 -2.14 -8.70
CA GLU A 150 5.67 -2.50 -9.94
C GLU A 150 4.74 -2.36 -11.15
N HIS A 151 3.49 -2.81 -11.04
CA HIS A 151 2.48 -2.63 -12.10
C HIS A 151 2.27 -1.13 -12.40
N ILE A 152 2.02 -0.30 -11.39
CA ILE A 152 1.85 1.16 -11.56
C ILE A 152 3.06 1.79 -12.26
N LEU A 153 4.27 1.45 -11.84
CA LEU A 153 5.49 2.03 -12.40
C LEU A 153 5.85 1.47 -13.77
N ARG A 154 5.38 0.27 -14.13
CA ARG A 154 5.52 -0.27 -15.49
C ARG A 154 4.56 0.43 -16.45
N GLU A 155 3.34 0.68 -16.04
CA GLU A 155 2.35 1.44 -16.83
C GLU A 155 2.83 2.87 -17.14
N SER A 156 3.49 3.52 -16.18
CA SER A 156 4.11 4.84 -16.40
C SER A 156 5.50 4.80 -17.06
N GLY A 157 6.05 3.61 -17.33
CA GLY A 157 7.38 3.44 -17.91
C GLY A 157 8.55 3.72 -16.97
N GLU A 158 8.30 3.93 -15.67
CA GLU A 158 9.31 4.37 -14.70
C GLU A 158 10.02 3.22 -13.95
N TRP A 159 9.45 2.00 -13.98
CA TRP A 159 9.97 0.87 -13.20
C TRP A 159 11.46 0.58 -13.43
N ARG A 160 11.87 0.44 -14.68
CA ARG A 160 13.27 0.11 -15.02
C ARG A 160 14.23 1.14 -14.48
N LYS A 161 13.94 2.42 -14.68
CA LYS A 161 14.76 3.53 -14.19
C LYS A 161 14.84 3.50 -12.67
N ALA A 162 13.71 3.40 -11.98
CA ALA A 162 13.65 3.38 -10.52
C ALA A 162 14.48 2.24 -9.92
N VAL A 163 14.32 1.02 -10.44
CA VAL A 163 15.06 -0.16 -9.95
C VAL A 163 16.55 -0.06 -10.26
N SER A 164 16.90 0.45 -11.43
CA SER A 164 18.31 0.67 -11.79
C SER A 164 18.99 1.65 -10.83
N GLU A 165 18.33 2.74 -10.49
CA GLU A 165 18.87 3.75 -9.58
C GLU A 165 18.93 3.26 -8.12
N VAL A 166 17.96 2.47 -7.67
CA VAL A 166 17.93 1.94 -6.29
C VAL A 166 18.96 0.81 -6.09
N TYR A 167 19.08 -0.09 -7.07
CA TYR A 167 19.84 -1.34 -6.92
C TYR A 167 21.10 -1.41 -7.77
N GLY A 168 21.36 -0.42 -8.64
CA GLY A 168 22.54 -0.39 -9.52
C GLY A 168 22.51 -1.49 -10.59
N ILE A 169 21.33 -1.99 -10.97
CA ILE A 169 21.16 -3.06 -11.95
C ILE A 169 20.63 -2.50 -13.28
N GLY A 170 21.27 -2.87 -14.38
CA GLY A 170 20.78 -2.56 -15.73
C GLY A 170 19.65 -3.51 -16.12
N VAL A 171 18.39 -3.06 -16.10
CA VAL A 171 17.19 -3.84 -16.46
C VAL A 171 16.38 -3.16 -17.55
#